data_45255a75f7cac68f30823b90f2ae4cc9
#
_entry.id   45255a75f7cac68f30823b90f2ae4cc9
#
_cell.length_a   1.000
_cell.length_b   1.000
_cell.length_c   1.000
_cell.angle_alpha   90.00
_cell.angle_beta   90.00
_cell.angle_gamma   90.00
#
_symmetry.space_group_name_H-M   'P 1'
#
loop_
_entity.id
_entity.type
_entity.pdbx_description
1 polymer ?
#
loop_
_entity_poly.entity_id
_entity_poly.type
_entity_poly.pdbx_seq_one_letter_code
_entity_poly.pdbx_strand_id
1 'polypeptide(L)'
;MGLAVAYQLALDGHRPIVFEADDRVGGQAAAFDFGGLEIERYYHFHCVSDRAYLAILDELGLSDKMHWVATRMAYWYQGRLQPWGDPLALLRFEGLGLAAKVRYGLHAFLCTRRKDWRPLDGIEATGWIKRWVGPEAYEVLWRRLFEYKFYQYASDLSAAWIWSRIRRIGRSRYSLFREKLGYLEGGSSTLLSAMKGAVESRGGEFRLKTPVTRVVIEGGQIKGVEAGGSFEPFEKVISTVPLPYVPRLMPDLPAEILDAFRARRNIAVVCVICKLRKPVSEYFWLNTNDPEMDIPGVVQYSNLRPLADHIVYVPFYMPGENPKFQDGDEVFIGKVQRYLKKINPRLRDEDFIAWRASRYRYAQPVCEPGYLDHLPPVALPVRGLWAADTSYYYPEDRGISESVEFGRNMARIAASSPPAPA
;
A
#
# COMPACT_ATOMS: atom_id res chain seq x y z
N MET A 1 7.45 2.76 7.19
CA MET A 1 8.55 3.72 7.00
C MET A 1 9.17 4.13 8.34
N GLY A 2 8.47 4.75 9.29
CA GLY A 2 9.03 5.24 10.56
C GLY A 2 9.84 4.20 11.35
N LEU A 3 9.35 2.95 11.42
CA LEU A 3 10.10 1.86 12.06
C LEU A 3 11.42 1.55 11.32
N ALA A 4 11.46 1.67 9.98
CA ALA A 4 12.70 1.49 9.21
C ALA A 4 13.69 2.64 9.41
N VAL A 5 13.18 3.87 9.57
CA VAL A 5 13.98 5.02 10.00
C VAL A 5 14.62 4.75 11.36
N ALA A 6 13.82 4.40 12.36
CA ALA A 6 14.29 4.13 13.71
C ALA A 6 15.31 2.98 13.76
N TYR A 7 15.05 1.90 13.01
CA TYR A 7 15.96 0.76 12.90
C TYR A 7 17.31 1.17 12.32
N GLN A 8 17.35 1.94 11.23
CA GLN A 8 18.62 2.40 10.67
C GLN A 8 19.36 3.34 11.62
N LEU A 9 18.66 4.30 12.23
CA LEU A 9 19.28 5.20 13.21
C LEU A 9 19.87 4.43 14.40
N ALA A 10 19.18 3.41 14.90
CA ALA A 10 19.69 2.57 15.98
C ALA A 10 20.92 1.75 15.56
N LEU A 11 20.99 1.27 14.30
CA LEU A 11 22.18 0.62 13.74
C LEU A 11 23.37 1.61 13.64
N ASP A 12 23.11 2.86 13.31
CA ASP A 12 24.11 3.91 13.18
C ASP A 12 24.54 4.50 14.55
N GLY A 13 24.08 3.91 15.68
CA GLY A 13 24.47 4.28 17.04
C GLY A 13 23.65 5.40 17.66
N HIS A 14 22.59 5.86 17.01
CA HIS A 14 21.67 6.84 17.57
C HIS A 14 20.61 6.17 18.48
N ARG A 15 19.95 6.97 19.32
CA ARG A 15 18.86 6.53 20.20
C ARG A 15 17.55 7.21 19.76
N PRO A 16 16.83 6.65 18.77
CA PRO A 16 15.61 7.25 18.30
C PRO A 16 14.48 7.09 19.32
N ILE A 17 13.65 8.13 19.48
CA ILE A 17 12.37 8.06 20.18
C ILE A 17 11.27 8.09 19.11
N VAL A 18 10.45 7.06 19.09
CA VAL A 18 9.35 6.91 18.13
C VAL A 18 8.02 7.22 18.81
N PHE A 19 7.36 8.28 18.38
CA PHE A 19 6.00 8.62 18.80
C PHE A 19 5.00 8.00 17.83
N GLU A 20 4.07 7.20 18.34
CA GLU A 20 3.01 6.53 17.57
C GLU A 20 1.65 6.80 18.22
N ALA A 21 0.72 7.28 17.40
CA ALA A 21 -0.63 7.57 17.86
C ALA A 21 -1.46 6.29 18.13
N ASP A 22 -1.13 5.20 17.43
CA ASP A 22 -1.79 3.89 17.60
C ASP A 22 -1.25 3.16 18.85
N ASP A 23 -1.93 2.09 19.24
CA ASP A 23 -1.52 1.18 20.32
C ASP A 23 -0.38 0.23 19.90
N ARG A 24 0.04 0.28 18.63
CA ARG A 24 1.07 -0.58 18.04
C ARG A 24 1.79 0.09 16.88
N VAL A 25 3.01 -0.36 16.61
CA VAL A 25 3.79 0.08 15.44
C VAL A 25 3.29 -0.59 14.16
N GLY A 26 3.62 0.01 12.99
CA GLY A 26 3.45 -0.60 11.69
C GLY A 26 2.48 0.11 10.75
N GLY A 27 1.62 1.02 11.23
CA GLY A 27 0.69 1.77 10.41
C GLY A 27 -0.23 0.85 9.58
N GLN A 28 -0.16 0.94 8.24
CA GLN A 28 -0.98 0.10 7.36
C GLN A 28 -0.57 -1.38 7.37
N ALA A 29 0.66 -1.72 7.77
CA ALA A 29 1.14 -3.10 7.92
C ALA A 29 0.82 -3.69 9.31
N ALA A 30 0.26 -2.90 10.23
CA ALA A 30 -0.12 -3.37 11.55
C ALA A 30 -1.20 -4.45 11.47
N ALA A 31 -1.09 -5.43 12.36
CA ALA A 31 -2.05 -6.52 12.49
C ALA A 31 -2.97 -6.31 13.70
N PHE A 32 -3.98 -7.15 13.80
CA PHE A 32 -4.91 -7.22 14.94
C PHE A 32 -5.28 -8.68 15.21
N ASP A 33 -5.76 -8.95 16.42
CA ASP A 33 -6.35 -10.22 16.76
C ASP A 33 -7.75 -10.36 16.15
N PHE A 34 -7.95 -11.39 15.33
CA PHE A 34 -9.21 -11.73 14.70
C PHE A 34 -9.75 -13.08 15.22
N GLY A 35 -10.07 -13.09 16.50
CA GLY A 35 -10.54 -14.29 17.20
C GLY A 35 -9.45 -15.36 17.28
N GLY A 36 -8.32 -15.03 17.91
CA GLY A 36 -7.16 -15.90 18.09
C GLY A 36 -6.26 -16.03 16.87
N LEU A 37 -6.55 -15.32 15.77
CA LEU A 37 -5.73 -15.27 14.57
C LEU A 37 -5.19 -13.85 14.36
N GLU A 38 -3.88 -13.69 14.42
CA GLU A 38 -3.26 -12.39 14.12
C GLU A 38 -3.13 -12.21 12.61
N ILE A 39 -3.82 -11.17 12.09
CA ILE A 39 -3.81 -10.81 10.66
C ILE A 39 -3.68 -9.31 10.47
N GLU A 40 -3.18 -8.89 9.33
CA GLU A 40 -2.99 -7.49 8.97
C GLU A 40 -4.32 -6.76 8.75
N ARG A 41 -4.35 -5.46 9.05
CA ARG A 41 -5.49 -4.57 8.78
C ARG A 41 -5.79 -4.43 7.29
N TYR A 42 -4.74 -4.61 6.46
CA TYR A 42 -4.78 -4.59 4.99
C TYR A 42 -3.87 -5.72 4.50
N TYR A 43 -4.30 -6.42 3.47
CA TYR A 43 -3.53 -7.56 2.94
C TYR A 43 -2.17 -7.13 2.38
N HIS A 44 -1.16 -7.93 2.67
CA HIS A 44 0.18 -7.79 2.10
C HIS A 44 0.62 -9.11 1.48
N PHE A 45 1.32 -9.00 0.37
CA PHE A 45 2.02 -10.10 -0.27
C PHE A 45 3.37 -9.58 -0.78
N HIS A 46 4.32 -10.48 -0.94
CA HIS A 46 5.66 -10.14 -1.34
C HIS A 46 6.00 -10.74 -2.70
N CYS A 47 6.75 -9.98 -3.49
CA CYS A 47 7.30 -10.42 -4.77
C CYS A 47 8.77 -10.79 -4.60
N VAL A 48 9.27 -11.69 -5.44
CA VAL A 48 10.71 -12.04 -5.45
C VAL A 48 11.61 -10.84 -5.79
N SER A 49 11.03 -9.78 -6.34
CA SER A 49 11.69 -8.51 -6.63
C SER A 49 11.77 -7.55 -5.45
N ASP A 50 11.14 -7.82 -4.33
CA ASP A 50 11.08 -6.95 -3.14
C ASP A 50 12.39 -7.02 -2.35
N ARG A 51 13.48 -6.52 -2.95
CA ARG A 51 14.87 -6.72 -2.47
C ARG A 51 15.11 -6.15 -1.09
N ALA A 52 14.63 -4.94 -0.81
CA ALA A 52 14.85 -4.32 0.50
C ALA A 52 14.11 -5.07 1.62
N TYR A 53 12.93 -5.63 1.30
CA TYR A 53 12.22 -6.50 2.23
C TYR A 53 12.99 -7.80 2.52
N LEU A 54 13.51 -8.45 1.48
CA LEU A 54 14.27 -9.69 1.66
C LEU A 54 15.59 -9.45 2.39
N ALA A 55 16.27 -8.34 2.11
CA ALA A 55 17.50 -7.96 2.79
C ALA A 55 17.29 -7.72 4.29
N ILE A 56 16.20 -7.04 4.68
CA ILE A 56 15.94 -6.82 6.12
C ILE A 56 15.51 -8.09 6.85
N LEU A 57 14.85 -9.03 6.17
CA LEU A 57 14.58 -10.35 6.75
C LEU A 57 15.88 -11.12 7.03
N ASP A 58 16.85 -11.03 6.11
CA ASP A 58 18.16 -11.64 6.29
C ASP A 58 18.93 -11.00 7.45
N GLU A 59 18.98 -9.67 7.50
CA GLU A 59 19.61 -8.93 8.62
C GLU A 59 19.02 -9.27 9.99
N LEU A 60 17.73 -9.60 10.05
CA LEU A 60 17.01 -9.93 11.28
C LEU A 60 16.94 -11.45 11.56
N GLY A 61 17.54 -12.30 10.71
CA GLY A 61 17.50 -13.75 10.84
C GLY A 61 16.11 -14.34 10.63
N LEU A 62 15.32 -13.76 9.75
CA LEU A 62 13.94 -14.17 9.46
C LEU A 62 13.75 -14.78 8.07
N SER A 63 14.83 -15.00 7.31
CA SER A 63 14.75 -15.47 5.92
C SER A 63 14.11 -16.85 5.80
N ASP A 64 14.30 -17.73 6.78
CA ASP A 64 13.72 -19.07 6.86
C ASP A 64 12.19 -19.06 7.07
N LYS A 65 11.65 -17.96 7.60
CA LYS A 65 10.21 -17.75 7.79
C LYS A 65 9.50 -17.24 6.54
N MET A 66 10.22 -16.99 5.46
CA MET A 66 9.66 -16.51 4.21
C MET A 66 9.20 -17.69 3.35
N HIS A 67 7.90 -17.77 3.12
CA HIS A 67 7.28 -18.82 2.30
C HIS A 67 6.84 -18.29 0.94
N TRP A 68 7.04 -19.12 -0.08
CA TRP A 68 6.71 -18.79 -1.46
C TRP A 68 5.68 -19.75 -2.02
N VAL A 69 4.55 -19.24 -2.48
CA VAL A 69 3.41 -20.01 -2.96
C VAL A 69 3.10 -19.68 -4.41
N ALA A 70 2.82 -20.69 -5.20
CA ALA A 70 2.28 -20.50 -6.54
C ALA A 70 0.83 -20.05 -6.42
N THR A 71 0.56 -18.79 -6.74
CA THR A 71 -0.78 -18.22 -6.66
C THR A 71 -1.49 -18.27 -8.01
N ARG A 72 -2.81 -18.23 -7.96
CA ARG A 72 -3.69 -18.17 -9.14
C ARG A 72 -4.56 -16.95 -9.04
N MET A 73 -4.80 -16.30 -10.18
CA MET A 73 -5.69 -15.15 -10.30
C MET A 73 -6.89 -15.48 -11.17
N ALA A 74 -7.98 -14.75 -10.97
CA ALA A 74 -9.14 -14.80 -11.84
C ALA A 74 -9.77 -13.43 -12.06
N TYR A 75 -10.68 -13.41 -13.01
CA TYR A 75 -11.54 -12.29 -13.32
C TYR A 75 -13.01 -12.70 -13.15
N TRP A 76 -13.75 -11.95 -12.34
CA TRP A 76 -15.20 -12.05 -12.30
C TRP A 76 -15.77 -11.13 -13.38
N TYR A 77 -16.31 -11.75 -14.43
CA TYR A 77 -16.85 -11.05 -15.59
C TYR A 77 -18.11 -11.75 -16.10
N GLN A 78 -19.18 -10.99 -16.32
CA GLN A 78 -20.47 -11.51 -16.81
C GLN A 78 -21.00 -12.71 -16.02
N GLY A 79 -20.91 -12.66 -14.68
CA GLY A 79 -21.40 -13.72 -13.80
C GLY A 79 -20.56 -14.99 -13.77
N ARG A 80 -19.32 -14.96 -14.28
CA ARG A 80 -18.42 -16.12 -14.34
C ARG A 80 -17.03 -15.78 -13.83
N LEU A 81 -16.43 -16.75 -13.12
CA LEU A 81 -15.01 -16.72 -12.79
C LEU A 81 -14.20 -17.27 -13.96
N GLN A 82 -13.35 -16.45 -14.52
CA GLN A 82 -12.44 -16.82 -15.60
C GLN A 82 -10.99 -16.76 -15.10
N PRO A 83 -10.18 -17.81 -15.32
CA PRO A 83 -8.75 -17.75 -15.01
C PRO A 83 -8.10 -16.53 -15.65
N TRP A 84 -7.16 -15.91 -14.90
CA TRP A 84 -6.46 -14.71 -15.33
C TRP A 84 -5.01 -14.77 -14.93
N GLY A 85 -4.18 -13.99 -15.63
CA GLY A 85 -2.84 -13.70 -15.18
C GLY A 85 -1.74 -14.42 -15.97
N ASP A 86 -2.02 -15.35 -16.86
CA ASP A 86 -1.05 -15.99 -17.75
C ASP A 86 -1.49 -15.93 -19.23
N PRO A 87 -0.58 -16.21 -20.19
CA PRO A 87 -0.92 -16.10 -21.61
C PRO A 87 -2.05 -17.04 -22.06
N LEU A 88 -2.14 -18.23 -21.48
CA LEU A 88 -3.21 -19.19 -21.84
C LEU A 88 -4.57 -18.75 -21.30
N ALA A 89 -4.60 -18.23 -20.07
CA ALA A 89 -5.79 -17.64 -19.49
C ALA A 89 -6.26 -16.44 -20.32
N LEU A 90 -5.35 -15.56 -20.76
CA LEU A 90 -5.67 -14.44 -21.64
C LEU A 90 -6.29 -14.91 -22.97
N LEU A 91 -5.71 -15.94 -23.60
CA LEU A 91 -6.25 -16.49 -24.85
C LEU A 91 -7.67 -17.10 -24.67
N ARG A 92 -7.94 -17.71 -23.52
CA ARG A 92 -9.24 -18.32 -23.20
C ARG A 92 -10.28 -17.35 -22.68
N PHE A 93 -9.88 -16.12 -22.31
CA PHE A 93 -10.79 -15.13 -21.71
C PHE A 93 -11.90 -14.74 -22.71
N GLU A 94 -13.16 -14.95 -22.32
CA GLU A 94 -14.31 -14.79 -23.22
C GLU A 94 -14.71 -13.33 -23.49
N GLY A 95 -14.27 -12.40 -22.67
CA GLY A 95 -14.62 -10.98 -22.75
C GLY A 95 -13.84 -10.16 -23.78
N LEU A 96 -12.91 -10.77 -24.57
CA LEU A 96 -12.02 -10.04 -25.47
C LEU A 96 -11.86 -10.75 -26.82
N GLY A 97 -11.90 -9.98 -27.90
CA GLY A 97 -11.51 -10.44 -29.22
C GLY A 97 -10.00 -10.71 -29.34
N LEU A 98 -9.61 -11.50 -30.35
CA LEU A 98 -8.22 -11.92 -30.54
C LEU A 98 -7.25 -10.72 -30.67
N ALA A 99 -7.63 -9.70 -31.41
CA ALA A 99 -6.81 -8.49 -31.59
C ALA A 99 -6.55 -7.75 -30.25
N ALA A 100 -7.58 -7.64 -29.40
CA ALA A 100 -7.45 -7.05 -28.07
C ALA A 100 -6.52 -7.89 -27.16
N LYS A 101 -6.64 -9.22 -27.20
CA LYS A 101 -5.76 -10.15 -26.47
C LYS A 101 -4.29 -10.00 -26.88
N VAL A 102 -4.01 -9.96 -28.18
CA VAL A 102 -2.65 -9.77 -28.71
C VAL A 102 -2.07 -8.44 -28.28
N ARG A 103 -2.84 -7.33 -28.43
CA ARG A 103 -2.41 -5.98 -28.00
C ARG A 103 -2.14 -5.92 -26.50
N TYR A 104 -3.03 -6.49 -25.68
CA TYR A 104 -2.85 -6.54 -24.22
C TYR A 104 -1.59 -7.33 -23.84
N GLY A 105 -1.40 -8.52 -24.42
CA GLY A 105 -0.23 -9.37 -24.16
C GLY A 105 1.08 -8.68 -24.56
N LEU A 106 1.12 -8.03 -25.74
CA LEU A 106 2.25 -7.25 -26.20
C LEU A 106 2.56 -6.08 -25.26
N HIS A 107 1.53 -5.33 -24.86
CA HIS A 107 1.69 -4.22 -23.92
C HIS A 107 2.26 -4.69 -22.57
N ALA A 108 1.70 -5.76 -21.99
CA ALA A 108 2.20 -6.33 -20.74
C ALA A 108 3.68 -6.79 -20.88
N PHE A 109 4.02 -7.46 -21.98
CA PHE A 109 5.39 -7.89 -22.26
C PHE A 109 6.35 -6.70 -22.36
N LEU A 110 6.01 -5.67 -23.11
CA LEU A 110 6.84 -4.46 -23.26
C LEU A 110 7.01 -3.72 -21.93
N CYS A 111 5.96 -3.66 -21.09
CA CYS A 111 6.07 -3.09 -19.75
C CYS A 111 7.10 -3.83 -18.88
N THR A 112 7.22 -5.16 -18.99
CA THR A 112 8.22 -5.92 -18.23
C THR A 112 9.65 -5.68 -18.71
N ARG A 113 9.83 -5.34 -19.98
CA ARG A 113 11.16 -5.09 -20.61
C ARG A 113 11.64 -3.66 -20.44
N ARG A 114 10.75 -2.70 -20.31
CA ARG A 114 11.11 -1.30 -20.08
C ARG A 114 11.84 -1.16 -18.74
N LYS A 115 12.98 -0.44 -18.76
CA LYS A 115 13.79 -0.16 -17.56
C LYS A 115 13.57 1.24 -17.03
N ASP A 116 13.42 2.22 -17.93
CA ASP A 116 13.26 3.63 -17.59
C ASP A 116 11.78 4.05 -17.64
N TRP A 117 11.31 4.62 -16.56
CA TRP A 117 9.94 5.11 -16.39
C TRP A 117 9.79 6.59 -16.78
N ARG A 118 10.88 7.36 -16.75
CA ARG A 118 10.83 8.81 -16.96
C ARG A 118 10.10 9.24 -18.24
N PRO A 119 10.24 8.55 -19.38
CA PRO A 119 9.47 8.89 -20.59
C PRO A 119 7.95 8.68 -20.45
N LEU A 120 7.49 8.03 -19.38
CA LEU A 120 6.07 7.83 -19.08
C LEU A 120 5.53 8.82 -18.04
N ASP A 121 6.41 9.55 -17.37
CA ASP A 121 6.05 10.38 -16.21
C ASP A 121 5.03 11.48 -16.57
N GLY A 122 5.28 12.24 -17.64
CA GLY A 122 4.38 13.29 -18.12
C GLY A 122 3.16 12.78 -18.90
N ILE A 123 2.91 11.47 -18.97
CA ILE A 123 1.84 10.88 -19.78
C ILE A 123 0.67 10.46 -18.88
N GLU A 124 -0.55 10.83 -19.28
CA GLU A 124 -1.78 10.39 -18.61
C GLU A 124 -2.04 8.89 -18.88
N ALA A 125 -2.35 8.13 -17.82
CA ALA A 125 -2.42 6.67 -17.83
C ALA A 125 -3.56 6.12 -18.69
N THR A 126 -4.76 6.72 -18.63
CA THR A 126 -5.95 6.23 -19.33
C THR A 126 -5.77 6.28 -20.84
N GLY A 127 -5.30 7.41 -21.35
CA GLY A 127 -4.98 7.59 -22.78
C GLY A 127 -3.85 6.68 -23.24
N TRP A 128 -2.81 6.54 -22.39
CA TRP A 128 -1.68 5.64 -22.66
C TRP A 128 -2.13 4.17 -22.76
N ILE A 129 -2.93 3.68 -21.80
CA ILE A 129 -3.45 2.31 -21.82
C ILE A 129 -4.34 2.09 -23.03
N LYS A 130 -5.33 2.99 -23.29
CA LYS A 130 -6.24 2.87 -24.45
C LYS A 130 -5.48 2.79 -25.78
N ARG A 131 -4.40 3.56 -25.93
CA ARG A 131 -3.55 3.53 -27.13
C ARG A 131 -2.91 2.17 -27.34
N TRP A 132 -2.44 1.52 -26.26
CA TRP A 132 -1.78 0.23 -26.32
C TRP A 132 -2.75 -0.93 -26.44
N VAL A 133 -3.68 -1.07 -25.50
CA VAL A 133 -4.54 -2.26 -25.40
C VAL A 133 -5.79 -2.17 -26.28
N GLY A 134 -6.16 -0.96 -26.71
CA GLY A 134 -7.38 -0.67 -27.47
C GLY A 134 -8.59 -0.43 -26.57
N PRO A 135 -9.67 0.15 -27.14
CA PRO A 135 -10.88 0.51 -26.37
C PRO A 135 -11.55 -0.71 -25.74
N GLU A 136 -11.63 -1.83 -26.45
CA GLU A 136 -12.27 -3.06 -25.98
C GLU A 136 -11.59 -3.59 -24.70
N ALA A 137 -10.27 -3.80 -24.72
CA ALA A 137 -9.57 -4.30 -23.55
C ALA A 137 -9.52 -3.26 -22.41
N TYR A 138 -9.53 -1.96 -22.73
CA TYR A 138 -9.65 -0.94 -21.70
C TYR A 138 -11.01 -1.03 -20.98
N GLU A 139 -12.12 -1.10 -21.71
CA GLU A 139 -13.48 -1.19 -21.13
C GLU A 139 -13.63 -2.41 -20.22
N VAL A 140 -13.12 -3.56 -20.67
CA VAL A 140 -13.26 -4.82 -19.93
C VAL A 140 -12.33 -4.92 -18.73
N LEU A 141 -11.06 -4.49 -18.86
CA LEU A 141 -10.01 -4.80 -17.88
C LEU A 141 -9.62 -3.63 -16.98
N TRP A 142 -9.85 -2.37 -17.42
CA TRP A 142 -9.28 -1.20 -16.75
C TRP A 142 -10.31 -0.19 -16.27
N ARG A 143 -11.37 0.07 -17.05
CA ARG A 143 -12.30 1.16 -16.76
C ARG A 143 -12.89 1.06 -15.37
N ARG A 144 -13.48 -0.09 -15.01
CA ARG A 144 -14.08 -0.30 -13.69
C ARG A 144 -13.06 -0.21 -12.55
N LEU A 145 -11.86 -0.75 -12.77
CA LEU A 145 -10.78 -0.64 -11.79
C LEU A 145 -10.45 0.83 -11.50
N PHE A 146 -10.36 1.66 -12.51
CA PHE A 146 -10.06 3.09 -12.34
C PHE A 146 -11.23 3.83 -11.70
N GLU A 147 -12.45 3.60 -12.18
CA GLU A 147 -13.67 4.20 -11.63
C GLU A 147 -13.84 3.88 -10.13
N TYR A 148 -13.70 2.62 -9.73
CA TYR A 148 -13.91 2.20 -8.35
C TYR A 148 -12.70 2.42 -7.43
N LYS A 149 -11.53 2.67 -7.98
CA LYS A 149 -10.35 2.96 -7.16
C LYS A 149 -10.06 4.45 -7.06
N PHE A 150 -10.25 5.22 -8.13
CA PHE A 150 -9.80 6.62 -8.21
C PHE A 150 -10.93 7.62 -8.40
N TYR A 151 -12.15 7.18 -8.72
CA TYR A 151 -13.30 8.06 -8.93
C TYR A 151 -12.98 9.19 -9.91
N GLN A 152 -13.20 10.46 -9.50
CA GLN A 152 -12.91 11.63 -10.31
C GLN A 152 -11.42 11.78 -10.67
N TYR A 153 -10.51 11.14 -9.98
CA TYR A 153 -9.07 11.18 -10.26
C TYR A 153 -8.61 10.11 -11.26
N ALA A 154 -9.52 9.34 -11.84
CA ALA A 154 -9.17 8.26 -12.76
C ALA A 154 -8.43 8.74 -14.02
N SER A 155 -8.71 9.98 -14.47
CA SER A 155 -8.03 10.63 -15.59
C SER A 155 -6.74 11.38 -15.23
N ASP A 156 -6.40 11.44 -13.95
CA ASP A 156 -5.28 12.23 -13.44
C ASP A 156 -4.05 11.37 -13.12
N LEU A 157 -4.05 10.10 -13.48
CA LEU A 157 -2.98 9.18 -13.10
C LEU A 157 -1.83 9.20 -14.10
N SER A 158 -0.58 9.12 -13.60
CA SER A 158 0.61 8.96 -14.43
C SER A 158 0.72 7.56 -15.01
N ALA A 159 1.09 7.47 -16.28
CA ALA A 159 1.40 6.21 -16.95
C ALA A 159 2.61 5.50 -16.31
N ALA A 160 3.60 6.23 -15.77
CA ALA A 160 4.74 5.65 -15.07
C ALA A 160 4.28 4.88 -13.82
N TRP A 161 3.33 5.44 -13.08
CA TRP A 161 2.79 4.79 -11.89
C TRP A 161 2.02 3.51 -12.21
N ILE A 162 1.20 3.48 -13.27
CA ILE A 162 0.50 2.27 -13.72
C ILE A 162 1.48 1.25 -14.29
N TRP A 163 2.46 1.70 -15.06
CA TRP A 163 3.51 0.85 -15.62
C TRP A 163 4.30 0.09 -14.53
N SER A 164 4.65 0.77 -13.42
CA SER A 164 5.40 0.12 -12.34
C SER A 164 4.66 -1.09 -11.77
N ARG A 165 3.34 -1.01 -11.64
CA ARG A 165 2.48 -2.12 -11.20
C ARG A 165 2.44 -3.28 -12.18
N ILE A 166 2.26 -3.00 -13.46
CA ILE A 166 2.28 -4.02 -14.51
C ILE A 166 3.64 -4.73 -14.50
N ARG A 167 4.73 -3.95 -14.40
CA ARG A 167 6.10 -4.46 -14.36
C ARG A 167 6.36 -5.31 -13.12
N ARG A 168 5.95 -4.87 -11.91
CA ARG A 168 6.13 -5.59 -10.66
C ARG A 168 5.47 -6.97 -10.71
N ILE A 169 4.19 -7.03 -11.07
CA ILE A 169 3.44 -8.28 -11.22
C ILE A 169 4.06 -9.16 -12.34
N GLY A 170 4.41 -8.56 -13.46
CA GLY A 170 5.02 -9.28 -14.57
C GLY A 170 6.41 -9.88 -14.24
N ARG A 171 7.14 -9.30 -13.28
CA ARG A 171 8.45 -9.78 -12.81
C ARG A 171 8.38 -10.73 -11.62
N SER A 172 7.24 -10.86 -10.95
CA SER A 172 7.05 -11.82 -9.85
C SER A 172 6.86 -13.27 -10.33
N ARG A 173 7.06 -13.50 -11.63
CA ARG A 173 6.92 -14.81 -12.26
C ARG A 173 8.24 -15.55 -12.31
N TYR A 174 8.21 -16.82 -11.94
CA TYR A 174 9.35 -17.72 -12.16
C TYR A 174 9.26 -18.50 -13.47
N SER A 175 8.09 -18.47 -14.15
CA SER A 175 7.90 -18.93 -15.52
C SER A 175 6.81 -18.13 -16.21
N LEU A 176 6.68 -18.26 -17.54
CA LEU A 176 5.61 -17.59 -18.31
C LEU A 176 4.20 -17.91 -17.81
N PHE A 177 4.01 -19.07 -17.18
CA PHE A 177 2.71 -19.60 -16.76
C PHE A 177 2.49 -19.62 -15.27
N ARG A 178 3.51 -19.29 -14.44
CA ARG A 178 3.41 -19.44 -13.00
C ARG A 178 3.93 -18.20 -12.28
N GLU A 179 3.04 -17.56 -11.55
CA GLU A 179 3.35 -16.51 -10.58
C GLU A 179 3.71 -17.13 -9.24
N LYS A 180 4.60 -16.48 -8.51
CA LYS A 180 5.00 -16.86 -7.16
C LYS A 180 4.96 -15.64 -6.27
N LEU A 181 4.09 -15.68 -5.28
CA LEU A 181 3.99 -14.65 -4.25
C LEU A 181 4.42 -15.20 -2.90
N GLY A 182 4.87 -14.32 -2.04
CA GLY A 182 5.38 -14.68 -0.74
C GLY A 182 4.55 -14.15 0.41
N TYR A 183 4.60 -14.86 1.53
CA TYR A 183 4.13 -14.40 2.84
C TYR A 183 5.18 -14.72 3.90
N LEU A 184 5.22 -13.90 4.95
CA LEU A 184 6.03 -14.17 6.12
C LEU A 184 5.21 -14.99 7.13
N GLU A 185 5.83 -16.01 7.73
CA GLU A 185 5.22 -16.76 8.83
C GLU A 185 4.91 -15.81 10.00
N GLY A 186 3.71 -15.89 10.56
CA GLY A 186 3.22 -14.91 11.53
C GLY A 186 2.73 -13.58 10.91
N GLY A 187 2.87 -13.39 9.58
CA GLY A 187 2.48 -12.15 8.89
C GLY A 187 3.47 -11.00 9.12
N SER A 188 3.03 -9.79 8.80
CA SER A 188 3.84 -8.57 8.95
C SER A 188 4.28 -8.32 10.39
N SER A 189 3.52 -8.80 11.39
CA SER A 189 3.86 -8.67 12.82
C SER A 189 5.21 -9.27 13.17
N THR A 190 5.61 -10.36 12.52
CA THR A 190 6.92 -10.99 12.73
C THR A 190 8.06 -10.01 12.41
N LEU A 191 7.99 -9.34 11.25
CA LEU A 191 8.97 -8.31 10.88
C LEU A 191 8.90 -7.09 11.80
N LEU A 192 7.69 -6.58 12.06
CA LEU A 192 7.50 -5.37 12.86
C LEU A 192 8.02 -5.55 14.28
N SER A 193 7.74 -6.72 14.91
CA SER A 193 8.23 -7.05 16.24
C SER A 193 9.75 -7.21 16.28
N ALA A 194 10.34 -7.87 15.29
CA ALA A 194 11.79 -8.04 15.22
C ALA A 194 12.51 -6.68 15.03
N MET A 195 12.00 -5.82 14.16
CA MET A 195 12.55 -4.48 13.99
C MET A 195 12.42 -3.63 15.26
N LYS A 196 11.24 -3.66 15.91
CA LYS A 196 10.99 -2.96 17.18
C LYS A 196 11.98 -3.44 18.25
N GLY A 197 12.09 -4.74 18.46
CA GLY A 197 13.03 -5.32 19.43
C GLY A 197 14.49 -4.97 19.14
N ALA A 198 14.87 -4.92 17.85
CA ALA A 198 16.23 -4.52 17.44
C ALA A 198 16.52 -3.04 17.73
N VAL A 199 15.53 -2.17 17.65
CA VAL A 199 15.65 -0.75 18.04
C VAL A 199 15.77 -0.61 19.56
N GLU A 200 14.88 -1.28 20.32
CA GLU A 200 14.87 -1.25 21.79
C GLU A 200 16.16 -1.81 22.40
N SER A 201 16.67 -2.91 21.84
CA SER A 201 17.95 -3.49 22.30
C SER A 201 19.16 -2.57 22.11
N ARG A 202 19.05 -1.54 21.28
CA ARG A 202 20.07 -0.51 21.02
C ARG A 202 19.77 0.82 21.73
N GLY A 203 18.80 0.83 22.66
CA GLY A 203 18.44 2.00 23.44
C GLY A 203 17.49 2.97 22.79
N GLY A 204 16.82 2.57 21.70
CA GLY A 204 15.69 3.32 21.15
C GLY A 204 14.42 3.10 21.97
N GLU A 205 13.48 4.04 21.89
CA GLU A 205 12.24 4.06 22.67
C GLU A 205 11.01 4.15 21.77
N PHE A 206 9.92 3.48 22.15
CA PHE A 206 8.61 3.59 21.49
C PHE A 206 7.55 4.10 22.47
N ARG A 207 6.95 5.22 22.15
CA ARG A 207 5.84 5.84 22.88
C ARG A 207 4.55 5.64 22.09
N LEU A 208 3.87 4.54 22.37
CA LEU A 208 2.59 4.20 21.78
C LEU A 208 1.46 5.00 22.41
N LYS A 209 0.33 5.14 21.71
CA LYS A 209 -0.84 5.97 22.13
C LYS A 209 -0.45 7.42 22.45
N THR A 210 0.63 7.89 21.86
CA THR A 210 1.20 9.21 22.12
C THR A 210 1.27 10.00 20.81
N PRO A 211 0.14 10.58 20.35
CA PRO A 211 0.14 11.39 19.14
C PRO A 211 0.96 12.66 19.34
N VAL A 212 1.82 12.96 18.37
CA VAL A 212 2.42 14.28 18.24
C VAL A 212 1.33 15.24 17.77
N THR A 213 1.12 16.33 18.50
CA THR A 213 0.12 17.35 18.18
C THR A 213 0.72 18.53 17.42
N ARG A 214 2.01 18.82 17.66
CA ARG A 214 2.75 19.87 16.97
C ARG A 214 4.24 19.56 16.91
N VAL A 215 4.87 19.96 15.82
CA VAL A 215 6.33 20.10 15.69
C VAL A 215 6.66 21.58 15.86
N VAL A 216 7.45 21.90 16.87
CA VAL A 216 7.77 23.30 17.24
C VAL A 216 8.96 23.77 16.43
N ILE A 217 8.76 24.84 15.66
CA ILE A 217 9.76 25.45 14.77
C ILE A 217 9.94 26.91 15.19
N GLU A 218 11.16 27.33 15.45
CA GLU A 218 11.50 28.72 15.79
C GLU A 218 12.82 29.12 15.12
N GLY A 219 12.85 30.30 14.54
CA GLY A 219 14.07 30.82 13.90
C GLY A 219 14.58 29.92 12.75
N GLY A 220 13.67 29.25 12.01
CA GLY A 220 14.02 28.38 10.90
C GLY A 220 14.63 27.04 11.28
N GLN A 221 14.52 26.62 12.54
CA GLN A 221 15.03 25.35 13.05
C GLN A 221 14.03 24.67 13.97
N ILE A 222 14.16 23.34 14.07
CA ILE A 222 13.38 22.54 14.99
C ILE A 222 13.77 22.85 16.44
N LYS A 223 12.77 22.88 17.35
CA LYS A 223 13.00 22.97 18.81
C LYS A 223 12.58 21.67 19.50
N GLY A 224 11.60 20.97 18.98
CA GLY A 224 11.10 19.74 19.54
C GLY A 224 9.70 19.42 19.07
N VAL A 225 8.99 18.61 19.83
CA VAL A 225 7.63 18.19 19.56
C VAL A 225 6.72 18.38 20.77
N GLU A 226 5.45 18.65 20.54
CA GLU A 226 4.39 18.54 21.55
C GLU A 226 3.72 17.18 21.39
N ALA A 227 3.79 16.35 22.44
CA ALA A 227 3.20 15.03 22.48
C ALA A 227 2.73 14.69 23.91
N GLY A 228 1.61 13.99 24.04
CA GLY A 228 1.08 13.61 25.35
C GLY A 228 0.78 14.81 26.29
N GLY A 229 0.56 16.00 25.74
CA GLY A 229 0.30 17.24 26.49
C GLY A 229 1.54 17.95 27.03
N SER A 230 2.76 17.53 26.65
CA SER A 230 4.03 18.15 27.05
C SER A 230 4.91 18.45 25.84
N PHE A 231 5.77 19.47 25.99
CA PHE A 231 6.83 19.76 25.03
C PHE A 231 8.07 18.95 25.35
N GLU A 232 8.66 18.36 24.32
CA GLU A 232 9.95 17.66 24.42
C GLU A 232 10.93 18.22 23.40
N PRO A 233 12.15 18.61 23.84
CA PRO A 233 13.16 19.17 22.95
C PRO A 233 13.84 18.10 22.10
N PHE A 234 14.01 18.38 20.82
CA PHE A 234 14.76 17.53 19.87
C PHE A 234 15.54 18.40 18.89
N GLU A 235 16.73 17.98 18.55
CA GLU A 235 17.56 18.64 17.52
C GLU A 235 17.16 18.19 16.10
N LYS A 236 16.59 16.99 15.97
CA LYS A 236 16.19 16.38 14.70
C LYS A 236 14.83 15.70 14.84
N VAL A 237 13.95 15.95 13.89
CA VAL A 237 12.63 15.32 13.78
C VAL A 237 12.44 14.77 12.36
N ILE A 238 12.05 13.50 12.28
CA ILE A 238 11.74 12.82 11.03
C ILE A 238 10.28 12.42 11.07
N SER A 239 9.45 13.10 10.27
CA SER A 239 8.03 12.81 10.17
C SER A 239 7.77 11.78 9.06
N THR A 240 7.08 10.71 9.41
CA THR A 240 6.62 9.68 8.48
C THR A 240 5.10 9.53 8.47
N VAL A 241 4.40 10.53 8.97
CA VAL A 241 2.94 10.61 8.90
C VAL A 241 2.49 10.95 7.48
N PRO A 242 1.27 10.57 7.08
CA PRO A 242 0.74 10.98 5.77
C PRO A 242 0.83 12.49 5.55
N LEU A 243 1.30 12.89 4.36
CA LEU A 243 1.54 14.29 4.01
C LEU A 243 0.35 15.25 4.30
N PRO A 244 -0.91 14.85 4.13
CA PRO A 244 -2.04 15.73 4.47
C PRO A 244 -2.13 16.13 5.95
N TYR A 245 -1.44 15.43 6.84
CA TYR A 245 -1.34 15.85 8.27
C TYR A 245 -0.27 16.91 8.51
N VAL A 246 0.73 17.06 7.64
CA VAL A 246 1.86 17.94 7.83
C VAL A 246 1.43 19.40 8.07
N PRO A 247 0.50 20.01 7.31
CA PRO A 247 0.09 21.38 7.55
C PRO A 247 -0.52 21.65 8.93
N ARG A 248 -1.10 20.63 9.55
CA ARG A 248 -1.65 20.70 10.90
C ARG A 248 -0.57 20.51 11.96
N LEU A 249 0.37 19.59 11.71
CA LEU A 249 1.44 19.26 12.66
C LEU A 249 2.57 20.28 12.66
N MET A 250 2.79 20.96 11.54
CA MET A 250 3.90 21.86 11.29
C MET A 250 3.40 23.19 10.68
N PRO A 251 2.52 23.94 11.39
CA PRO A 251 1.88 25.14 10.83
C PRO A 251 2.87 26.28 10.58
N ASP A 252 4.05 26.22 11.18
CA ASP A 252 5.09 27.25 11.09
C ASP A 252 6.06 27.05 9.89
N LEU A 253 5.78 26.06 9.01
CA LEU A 253 6.50 25.89 7.75
C LEU A 253 6.20 27.05 6.78
N PRO A 254 7.12 27.36 5.84
CA PRO A 254 6.86 28.35 4.78
C PRO A 254 5.54 28.04 4.03
N ALA A 255 4.79 29.08 3.69
CA ALA A 255 3.47 28.96 3.08
C ALA A 255 3.48 28.11 1.80
N GLU A 256 4.49 28.29 0.94
CA GLU A 256 4.68 27.53 -0.29
C GLU A 256 4.81 26.02 -0.05
N ILE A 257 5.50 25.62 1.02
CA ILE A 257 5.65 24.22 1.42
C ILE A 257 4.33 23.66 1.96
N LEU A 258 3.62 24.44 2.79
CA LEU A 258 2.30 24.06 3.30
C LEU A 258 1.30 23.86 2.16
N ASP A 259 1.31 24.74 1.17
CA ASP A 259 0.41 24.66 0.02
C ASP A 259 0.74 23.46 -0.87
N ALA A 260 2.02 23.15 -1.06
CA ALA A 260 2.44 21.94 -1.76
C ALA A 260 1.96 20.67 -1.03
N PHE A 261 1.98 20.61 0.29
CA PHE A 261 1.42 19.49 1.06
C PHE A 261 -0.11 19.42 0.97
N ARG A 262 -0.81 20.56 1.07
CA ARG A 262 -2.28 20.65 0.95
C ARG A 262 -2.79 20.20 -0.42
N ALA A 263 -2.00 20.44 -1.47
CA ALA A 263 -2.34 20.05 -2.83
C ALA A 263 -2.25 18.53 -3.07
N ARG A 264 -1.67 17.74 -2.17
CA ARG A 264 -1.51 16.29 -2.35
C ARG A 264 -2.83 15.58 -2.13
N ARG A 265 -3.27 14.89 -3.19
CA ARG A 265 -4.53 14.14 -3.22
C ARG A 265 -4.30 12.69 -2.81
N ASN A 266 -5.27 12.14 -2.10
CA ASN A 266 -5.22 10.75 -1.62
C ASN A 266 -6.56 10.05 -1.82
N ILE A 267 -6.49 8.74 -1.98
CA ILE A 267 -7.64 7.83 -1.94
C ILE A 267 -7.68 7.20 -0.55
N ALA A 268 -8.85 7.22 0.05
CA ALA A 268 -9.15 6.47 1.25
C ALA A 268 -9.53 5.02 0.93
N VAL A 269 -9.48 4.16 1.94
CA VAL A 269 -9.93 2.78 1.84
C VAL A 269 -10.79 2.40 3.05
N VAL A 270 -11.88 1.69 2.78
CA VAL A 270 -12.58 0.85 3.75
C VAL A 270 -12.34 -0.59 3.31
N CYS A 271 -11.61 -1.35 4.11
CA CYS A 271 -11.29 -2.74 3.80
C CYS A 271 -12.09 -3.66 4.72
N VAL A 272 -13.05 -4.38 4.16
CA VAL A 272 -13.79 -5.41 4.91
C VAL A 272 -12.99 -6.68 4.91
N ILE A 273 -12.76 -7.21 6.10
CA ILE A 273 -12.09 -8.49 6.34
C ILE A 273 -13.14 -9.48 6.80
N CYS A 274 -13.19 -10.62 6.15
CA CYS A 274 -14.18 -11.65 6.41
C CYS A 274 -13.48 -12.97 6.75
N LYS A 275 -13.93 -13.62 7.82
CA LYS A 275 -13.54 -14.96 8.25
C LYS A 275 -14.64 -15.94 7.85
N LEU A 276 -14.30 -16.95 7.05
CA LEU A 276 -15.25 -17.89 6.45
C LEU A 276 -14.91 -19.35 6.79
N ARG A 277 -15.93 -20.21 6.85
CA ARG A 277 -15.79 -21.70 6.94
C ARG A 277 -15.38 -22.31 5.62
N LYS A 278 -15.77 -21.73 4.51
CA LYS A 278 -15.52 -22.20 3.15
C LYS A 278 -14.86 -21.13 2.31
N PRO A 279 -14.01 -21.49 1.35
CA PRO A 279 -13.40 -20.50 0.46
C PRO A 279 -14.44 -19.88 -0.49
N VAL A 280 -14.21 -18.63 -0.87
CA VAL A 280 -14.97 -17.98 -1.95
C VAL A 280 -14.58 -18.62 -3.30
N SER A 281 -13.30 -18.90 -3.49
CA SER A 281 -12.75 -19.54 -4.69
C SER A 281 -11.39 -20.16 -4.41
N GLU A 282 -10.82 -20.85 -5.40
CA GLU A 282 -9.44 -21.36 -5.39
C GLU A 282 -8.39 -20.29 -5.77
N TYR A 283 -8.82 -19.09 -6.17
CA TYR A 283 -7.95 -18.02 -6.61
C TYR A 283 -7.55 -17.12 -5.45
N PHE A 284 -6.30 -16.66 -5.45
CA PHE A 284 -5.81 -15.68 -4.48
C PHE A 284 -6.39 -14.30 -4.74
N TRP A 285 -6.35 -13.84 -6.00
CA TRP A 285 -6.84 -12.53 -6.40
C TRP A 285 -7.93 -12.65 -7.46
N LEU A 286 -9.06 -12.01 -7.20
CA LEU A 286 -10.17 -11.88 -8.13
C LEU A 286 -10.31 -10.41 -8.52
N ASN A 287 -10.06 -10.09 -9.79
CA ASN A 287 -10.49 -8.81 -10.32
C ASN A 287 -11.99 -8.84 -10.59
N THR A 288 -12.68 -7.73 -10.44
CA THR A 288 -14.11 -7.63 -10.69
C THR A 288 -14.43 -6.63 -11.80
N ASN A 289 -15.25 -7.03 -12.74
CA ASN A 289 -15.95 -6.16 -13.67
C ASN A 289 -17.42 -6.57 -13.70
N ASP A 290 -18.16 -6.08 -12.71
CA ASP A 290 -19.58 -6.34 -12.54
C ASP A 290 -20.27 -5.01 -12.15
N PRO A 291 -21.33 -4.58 -12.85
CA PRO A 291 -21.99 -3.30 -12.57
C PRO A 291 -22.65 -3.23 -11.19
N GLU A 292 -22.94 -4.38 -10.57
CA GLU A 292 -23.54 -4.46 -9.24
C GLU A 292 -22.51 -4.52 -8.10
N MET A 293 -21.21 -4.57 -8.42
CA MET A 293 -20.11 -4.63 -7.46
C MET A 293 -19.26 -3.36 -7.55
N ASP A 294 -19.33 -2.49 -6.54
CA ASP A 294 -18.55 -1.25 -6.46
C ASP A 294 -17.17 -1.46 -5.79
N ILE A 295 -16.49 -2.55 -6.18
CA ILE A 295 -15.17 -2.96 -5.70
C ILE A 295 -14.24 -3.30 -6.87
N PRO A 296 -12.93 -3.06 -6.77
CA PRO A 296 -11.97 -3.43 -7.81
C PRO A 296 -11.61 -4.93 -7.79
N GLY A 297 -11.86 -5.62 -6.68
CA GLY A 297 -11.55 -7.04 -6.55
C GLY A 297 -11.71 -7.60 -5.15
N VAL A 298 -11.46 -8.89 -5.04
CA VAL A 298 -11.54 -9.68 -3.81
C VAL A 298 -10.22 -10.43 -3.62
N VAL A 299 -9.68 -10.46 -2.41
CA VAL A 299 -8.43 -11.16 -2.08
C VAL A 299 -8.74 -12.31 -1.12
N GLN A 300 -8.71 -13.54 -1.61
CA GLN A 300 -8.79 -14.75 -0.81
C GLN A 300 -7.40 -15.03 -0.19
N TYR A 301 -7.10 -14.35 0.92
CA TYR A 301 -5.77 -14.31 1.50
C TYR A 301 -5.26 -15.68 1.98
N SER A 302 -6.15 -16.53 2.46
CA SER A 302 -5.86 -17.91 2.85
C SER A 302 -5.39 -18.81 1.68
N ASN A 303 -5.54 -18.38 0.43
CA ASN A 303 -4.94 -19.08 -0.73
C ASN A 303 -3.47 -18.68 -0.97
N LEU A 304 -2.97 -17.66 -0.27
CA LEU A 304 -1.55 -17.32 -0.21
C LEU A 304 -0.93 -17.82 1.10
N ARG A 305 -1.48 -17.39 2.24
CA ARG A 305 -1.05 -17.81 3.57
C ARG A 305 -2.04 -18.86 4.12
N PRO A 306 -1.64 -20.14 4.22
CA PRO A 306 -2.50 -21.18 4.79
C PRO A 306 -2.87 -20.84 6.23
N LEU A 307 -4.17 -20.80 6.51
CA LEU A 307 -4.75 -20.48 7.81
C LEU A 307 -5.84 -21.50 8.14
N ALA A 308 -6.18 -21.62 9.42
CA ALA A 308 -7.23 -22.54 9.86
C ALA A 308 -8.60 -22.20 9.25
N ASP A 309 -8.91 -20.90 9.13
CA ASP A 309 -10.12 -20.41 8.51
C ASP A 309 -9.79 -19.67 7.21
N HIS A 310 -10.80 -19.47 6.37
CA HIS A 310 -10.65 -18.73 5.14
C HIS A 310 -10.78 -17.23 5.37
N ILE A 311 -9.71 -16.49 5.14
CA ILE A 311 -9.65 -15.03 5.29
C ILE A 311 -9.76 -14.38 3.92
N VAL A 312 -10.69 -13.44 3.81
CA VAL A 312 -10.97 -12.67 2.59
C VAL A 312 -10.91 -11.17 2.89
N TYR A 313 -10.20 -10.42 2.06
CA TYR A 313 -10.16 -8.96 2.10
C TYR A 313 -10.93 -8.40 0.89
N VAL A 314 -11.79 -7.44 1.15
CA VAL A 314 -12.55 -6.72 0.12
C VAL A 314 -12.37 -5.22 0.32
N PRO A 315 -11.50 -4.57 -0.46
CA PRO A 315 -11.26 -3.14 -0.34
C PRO A 315 -12.28 -2.33 -1.14
N PHE A 316 -12.86 -1.32 -0.50
CA PHE A 316 -13.57 -0.22 -1.14
C PHE A 316 -12.68 1.00 -1.12
N TYR A 317 -12.33 1.50 -2.29
CA TYR A 317 -11.54 2.73 -2.42
C TYR A 317 -12.48 3.89 -2.74
N MET A 318 -12.15 5.09 -2.26
CA MET A 318 -12.88 6.31 -2.56
C MET A 318 -12.06 7.53 -2.13
N PRO A 319 -12.30 8.74 -2.67
CA PRO A 319 -11.76 9.96 -2.08
C PRO A 319 -12.20 10.11 -0.62
N GLY A 320 -11.33 10.65 0.24
CA GLY A 320 -11.63 10.75 1.68
C GLY A 320 -12.79 11.67 2.04
N GLU A 321 -13.18 12.55 1.11
CA GLU A 321 -14.35 13.43 1.18
C GLU A 321 -15.64 12.79 0.64
N ASN A 322 -15.56 11.63 0.01
CA ASN A 322 -16.74 10.93 -0.50
C ASN A 322 -17.67 10.55 0.66
N PRO A 323 -18.97 10.85 0.61
CA PRO A 323 -19.93 10.54 1.68
C PRO A 323 -19.92 9.05 2.10
N LYS A 324 -19.71 8.14 1.15
CA LYS A 324 -19.60 6.70 1.44
C LYS A 324 -18.52 6.36 2.48
N PHE A 325 -17.48 7.17 2.62
CA PHE A 325 -16.43 6.92 3.61
C PHE A 325 -16.96 7.02 5.05
N GLN A 326 -18.08 7.69 5.26
CA GLN A 326 -18.75 7.86 6.56
C GLN A 326 -19.83 6.79 6.82
N ASP A 327 -20.19 5.97 5.81
CA ASP A 327 -21.17 4.88 6.00
C ASP A 327 -20.71 3.93 7.12
N GLY A 328 -21.64 3.36 7.87
CA GLY A 328 -21.38 2.38 8.93
C GLY A 328 -20.73 1.10 8.39
N ASP A 329 -20.03 0.38 9.24
CA ASP A 329 -19.34 -0.87 8.84
C ASP A 329 -20.33 -1.92 8.31
N GLU A 330 -21.54 -1.96 8.88
CA GLU A 330 -22.63 -2.86 8.48
C GLU A 330 -23.07 -2.67 7.02
N VAL A 331 -22.99 -1.44 6.49
CA VAL A 331 -23.31 -1.15 5.08
C VAL A 331 -22.30 -1.85 4.16
N PHE A 332 -21.02 -1.73 4.47
CA PHE A 332 -19.96 -2.39 3.70
C PHE A 332 -19.98 -3.90 3.87
N ILE A 333 -20.18 -4.40 5.09
CA ILE A 333 -20.30 -5.82 5.40
C ILE A 333 -21.45 -6.44 4.62
N GLY A 334 -22.64 -5.82 4.63
CA GLY A 334 -23.80 -6.29 3.88
C GLY A 334 -23.59 -6.34 2.37
N LYS A 335 -22.83 -5.37 1.81
CA LYS A 335 -22.40 -5.40 0.40
C LYS A 335 -21.47 -6.58 0.13
N VAL A 336 -20.44 -6.74 0.94
CA VAL A 336 -19.45 -7.83 0.78
C VAL A 336 -20.13 -9.19 0.86
N GLN A 337 -21.03 -9.40 1.82
CA GLN A 337 -21.77 -10.65 1.95
C GLN A 337 -22.54 -10.99 0.66
N ARG A 338 -23.24 -10.01 0.08
CA ARG A 338 -23.95 -10.20 -1.20
C ARG A 338 -22.97 -10.51 -2.34
N TYR A 339 -21.84 -9.79 -2.43
CA TYR A 339 -20.86 -9.99 -3.50
C TYR A 339 -20.20 -11.35 -3.42
N LEU A 340 -19.80 -11.80 -2.22
CA LEU A 340 -19.19 -13.12 -2.05
C LEU A 340 -20.16 -14.25 -2.35
N LYS A 341 -21.45 -14.13 -1.98
CA LYS A 341 -22.50 -15.07 -2.36
C LYS A 341 -22.78 -15.06 -3.86
N LYS A 342 -22.70 -13.91 -4.53
CA LYS A 342 -22.82 -13.80 -5.99
C LYS A 342 -21.68 -14.53 -6.70
N ILE A 343 -20.44 -14.40 -6.21
CA ILE A 343 -19.26 -15.09 -6.75
C ILE A 343 -19.33 -16.59 -6.46
N ASN A 344 -19.73 -16.99 -5.25
CA ASN A 344 -19.90 -18.39 -4.86
C ASN A 344 -21.29 -18.61 -4.24
N PRO A 345 -22.28 -19.05 -5.05
CA PRO A 345 -23.65 -19.31 -4.59
C PRO A 345 -23.79 -20.44 -3.56
N ARG A 346 -22.72 -21.20 -3.29
CA ARG A 346 -22.70 -22.24 -2.25
C ARG A 346 -22.44 -21.68 -0.84
N LEU A 347 -22.08 -20.39 -0.73
CA LEU A 347 -21.92 -19.72 0.56
C LEU A 347 -23.28 -19.41 1.18
N ARG A 348 -23.45 -19.80 2.42
CA ARG A 348 -24.64 -19.54 3.24
C ARG A 348 -24.28 -18.57 4.37
N ASP A 349 -25.27 -18.06 5.10
CA ASP A 349 -25.05 -17.13 6.20
C ASP A 349 -24.20 -17.74 7.31
N GLU A 350 -24.38 -19.04 7.61
CA GLU A 350 -23.58 -19.77 8.59
C GLU A 350 -22.11 -19.96 8.22
N ASP A 351 -21.75 -19.76 6.96
CA ASP A 351 -20.34 -19.82 6.53
C ASP A 351 -19.55 -18.56 6.91
N PHE A 352 -20.23 -17.46 7.26
CA PHE A 352 -19.61 -16.21 7.67
C PHE A 352 -19.42 -16.18 9.19
N ILE A 353 -18.17 -16.39 9.65
CA ILE A 353 -17.83 -16.54 11.08
C ILE A 353 -17.67 -15.19 11.76
N ALA A 354 -16.94 -14.28 11.15
CA ALA A 354 -16.64 -12.98 11.72
C ALA A 354 -16.32 -11.95 10.63
N TRP A 355 -16.45 -10.66 11.02
CA TRP A 355 -16.24 -9.51 10.17
C TRP A 355 -15.43 -8.43 10.88
N ARG A 356 -14.66 -7.68 10.11
CA ARG A 356 -14.05 -6.43 10.54
C ARG A 356 -13.93 -5.48 9.36
N ALA A 357 -14.18 -4.20 9.60
CA ALA A 357 -13.85 -3.14 8.65
C ALA A 357 -12.66 -2.33 9.19
N SER A 358 -11.64 -2.15 8.36
CA SER A 358 -10.50 -1.28 8.63
C SER A 358 -10.58 -0.06 7.72
N ARG A 359 -10.43 1.15 8.29
CA ARG A 359 -10.53 2.42 7.56
C ARG A 359 -9.21 3.17 7.58
N TYR A 360 -8.84 3.73 6.45
CA TYR A 360 -7.68 4.62 6.37
C TYR A 360 -7.91 5.72 5.34
N ARG A 361 -7.88 6.98 5.79
CA ARG A 361 -8.22 8.13 4.94
C ARG A 361 -7.18 8.41 3.86
N TYR A 362 -5.91 8.21 4.14
CA TYR A 362 -4.79 8.53 3.25
C TYR A 362 -4.07 7.26 2.80
N ALA A 363 -4.84 6.31 2.27
CA ALA A 363 -4.35 4.99 1.95
C ALA A 363 -3.50 4.93 0.68
N GLN A 364 -3.79 5.78 -0.31
CA GLN A 364 -3.13 5.74 -1.60
C GLN A 364 -2.96 7.16 -2.16
N PRO A 365 -1.74 7.65 -2.42
CA PRO A 365 -1.56 8.90 -3.13
C PRO A 365 -2.09 8.80 -4.57
N VAL A 366 -2.66 9.89 -5.07
CA VAL A 366 -3.03 10.05 -6.48
C VAL A 366 -1.81 10.60 -7.20
N CYS A 367 -1.12 9.75 -7.93
CA CYS A 367 0.11 10.11 -8.62
C CYS A 367 -0.20 10.63 -10.02
N GLU A 368 -0.31 11.94 -10.16
CA GLU A 368 -0.51 12.64 -11.44
C GLU A 368 0.78 12.66 -12.30
N PRO A 369 0.70 12.99 -13.61
CA PRO A 369 1.87 13.25 -14.44
C PRO A 369 2.80 14.30 -13.82
N GLY A 370 4.12 14.06 -13.83
CA GLY A 370 5.10 14.96 -13.21
C GLY A 370 5.07 14.96 -11.68
N TYR A 371 4.62 13.86 -11.07
CA TYR A 371 4.30 13.79 -9.63
C TYR A 371 5.42 14.23 -8.70
N LEU A 372 6.68 13.83 -9.00
CA LEU A 372 7.82 14.16 -8.13
C LEU A 372 8.14 15.66 -8.11
N ASP A 373 7.87 16.37 -9.21
CA ASP A 373 8.13 17.82 -9.30
C ASP A 373 7.17 18.64 -8.42
N HIS A 374 6.08 18.02 -7.99
CA HIS A 374 5.07 18.62 -7.12
C HIS A 374 5.25 18.27 -5.64
N LEU A 375 6.16 17.37 -5.30
CA LEU A 375 6.43 17.00 -3.91
C LEU A 375 7.41 18.00 -3.28
N PRO A 376 7.15 18.47 -2.05
CA PRO A 376 8.16 19.18 -1.29
C PRO A 376 9.44 18.34 -1.11
N PRO A 377 10.61 18.96 -0.90
CA PRO A 377 11.82 18.19 -0.63
C PRO A 377 11.67 17.39 0.68
N VAL A 378 12.29 16.21 0.73
CA VAL A 378 12.29 15.36 1.95
C VAL A 378 12.95 16.10 3.13
N ALA A 379 14.10 16.76 2.88
CA ALA A 379 14.71 17.69 3.82
C ALA A 379 14.00 19.03 3.68
N LEU A 380 13.14 19.36 4.64
CA LEU A 380 12.37 20.59 4.62
C LEU A 380 13.28 21.82 4.83
N PRO A 381 12.86 23.03 4.39
CA PRO A 381 13.63 24.25 4.58
C PRO A 381 13.57 24.75 6.03
N VAL A 382 13.69 23.81 6.95
CA VAL A 382 13.79 23.99 8.40
C VAL A 382 14.90 23.06 8.88
N ARG A 383 15.86 23.60 9.54
CA ARG A 383 17.01 22.84 10.02
C ARG A 383 16.58 21.77 11.01
N GLY A 384 17.05 20.55 10.79
CA GLY A 384 16.73 19.41 11.65
C GLY A 384 15.36 18.76 11.36
N LEU A 385 14.71 19.07 10.22
CA LEU A 385 13.37 18.56 9.91
C LEU A 385 13.31 17.85 8.56
N TRP A 386 12.81 16.62 8.59
CA TRP A 386 12.52 15.79 7.40
C TRP A 386 11.08 15.30 7.43
N ALA A 387 10.45 15.24 6.28
CA ALA A 387 9.10 14.68 6.15
C ALA A 387 8.94 13.89 4.86
N ALA A 388 8.36 12.70 4.96
CA ALA A 388 7.98 11.89 3.81
C ALA A 388 6.92 10.86 4.20
N ASP A 389 6.11 10.47 3.23
CA ASP A 389 5.21 9.31 3.32
C ASP A 389 5.33 8.43 2.06
N THR A 390 4.36 7.56 1.82
CA THR A 390 4.33 6.66 0.67
C THR A 390 4.28 7.37 -0.69
N SER A 391 4.03 8.67 -0.73
CA SER A 391 4.04 9.48 -1.97
C SER A 391 5.42 9.52 -2.61
N TYR A 392 6.47 9.47 -1.82
CA TYR A 392 7.86 9.54 -2.29
C TYR A 392 8.38 8.23 -2.87
N TYR A 393 7.58 7.14 -2.88
CA TYR A 393 7.98 5.89 -3.53
C TYR A 393 7.77 5.92 -5.05
N TYR A 394 7.09 6.96 -5.57
CA TYR A 394 6.82 7.08 -6.98
C TYR A 394 8.07 6.80 -7.86
N PRO A 395 7.95 6.03 -8.94
CA PRO A 395 6.70 5.50 -9.51
C PRO A 395 6.25 4.15 -8.91
N GLU A 396 6.94 3.64 -7.89
CA GLU A 396 6.56 2.37 -7.27
C GLU A 396 5.30 2.51 -6.41
N ASP A 397 4.66 1.39 -6.09
CA ASP A 397 3.50 1.38 -5.21
C ASP A 397 3.91 1.45 -3.74
N ARG A 398 2.96 1.74 -2.89
CA ARG A 398 3.13 1.63 -1.45
C ARG A 398 3.33 0.15 -1.06
N GLY A 399 4.51 -0.20 -0.63
CA GLY A 399 4.87 -1.54 -0.21
C GLY A 399 5.74 -1.52 1.03
N ILE A 400 5.87 -2.68 1.68
CA ILE A 400 6.76 -2.81 2.84
C ILE A 400 8.21 -2.68 2.38
N SER A 401 8.56 -3.24 1.22
CA SER A 401 9.91 -3.14 0.65
C SER A 401 10.33 -1.70 0.41
N GLU A 402 9.47 -0.92 -0.24
CA GLU A 402 9.68 0.50 -0.52
C GLU A 402 9.75 1.31 0.78
N SER A 403 8.92 0.95 1.78
CA SER A 403 8.93 1.58 3.10
C SER A 403 10.25 1.33 3.85
N VAL A 404 10.82 0.14 3.74
CA VAL A 404 12.12 -0.21 4.33
C VAL A 404 13.24 0.53 3.63
N GLU A 405 13.31 0.47 2.30
CA GLU A 405 14.35 1.12 1.51
C GLU A 405 14.37 2.63 1.72
N PHE A 406 13.21 3.27 1.54
CA PHE A 406 13.09 4.72 1.66
C PHE A 406 13.34 5.20 3.08
N GLY A 407 12.79 4.52 4.09
CA GLY A 407 12.99 4.87 5.50
C GLY A 407 14.45 4.79 5.92
N ARG A 408 15.16 3.74 5.53
CA ARG A 408 16.60 3.59 5.82
C ARG A 408 17.43 4.68 5.12
N ASN A 409 17.12 5.03 3.87
CA ASN A 409 17.80 6.09 3.16
C ASN A 409 17.56 7.46 3.80
N MET A 410 16.33 7.76 4.20
CA MET A 410 15.98 9.00 4.90
C MET A 410 16.72 9.12 6.24
N ALA A 411 16.84 8.02 6.98
CA ALA A 411 17.62 7.99 8.22
C ALA A 411 19.09 8.37 7.99
N ARG A 412 19.73 7.80 6.98
CA ARG A 412 21.14 8.10 6.63
C ARG A 412 21.32 9.56 6.24
N ILE A 413 20.41 10.12 5.45
CA ILE A 413 20.42 11.57 5.09
C ILE A 413 20.30 12.43 6.35
N ALA A 414 19.38 12.11 7.24
CA ALA A 414 19.17 12.85 8.46
C ALA A 414 20.36 12.74 9.43
N ALA A 415 20.98 11.55 9.54
CA ALA A 415 22.14 11.33 10.37
C ALA A 415 23.37 12.11 9.87
N SER A 416 23.61 12.15 8.56
CA SER A 416 24.75 12.85 7.95
C SER A 416 24.63 14.39 7.97
N SER A 417 23.44 14.92 8.21
CA SER A 417 23.22 16.38 8.27
C SER A 417 23.84 16.97 9.55
N PRO A 418 24.55 18.10 9.49
CA PRO A 418 25.22 18.69 10.66
C PRO A 418 24.18 19.02 11.74
N PRO A 419 24.57 18.90 13.03
CA PRO A 419 23.77 19.38 14.15
C PRO A 419 23.52 20.87 14.07
N ALA A 420 22.56 21.39 14.85
CA ALA A 420 22.41 22.81 15.03
C ALA A 420 23.70 23.39 15.68
N PRO A 421 24.25 24.55 15.29
CA PRO A 421 25.18 25.25 16.13
C PRO A 421 24.47 25.55 17.46
N ALA A 422 25.22 25.36 18.53
CA ALA A 422 24.76 25.60 19.88
C ALA A 422 24.32 27.07 20.08
#